data_514f7dfad716811200957932dfd0e654
#
_entry.id   514f7dfad716811200957932dfd0e654
#
_cell.length_a   1.000
_cell.length_b   1.000
_cell.length_c   1.000
_cell.angle_alpha   90.00
_cell.angle_beta   90.00
_cell.angle_gamma   90.00
#
_symmetry.space_group_name_H-M   'P 1'
#
loop_
_entity.id
_entity.type
_entity.pdbx_description
1 polymer ?
#
loop_
_entity_poly.entity_id
_entity_poly.type
_entity_poly.pdbx_seq_one_letter_code
_entity_poly.pdbx_strand_id
1 'polypeptide(L)' 'MIRLNCFVKLNEGADKAALVENAKKLVAATLESDKGCKGYDFFASETRPDVFMFCETWESAEALNAHMHTDHFTT' A
#
# COMPACT_ATOMS: atom_id res chain seq x y z
N MET A 1 8.70 -15.47 -5.34
CA MET A 1 7.71 -14.39 -5.31
C MET A 1 7.23 -14.15 -3.89
N ILE A 2 7.12 -12.90 -3.49
CA ILE A 2 6.77 -12.54 -2.11
C ILE A 2 5.41 -11.87 -2.10
N ARG A 3 4.54 -12.29 -1.18
CA ARG A 3 3.25 -11.67 -0.94
C ARG A 3 3.27 -11.03 0.45
N LEU A 4 2.82 -9.79 0.52
CA LEU A 4 2.83 -9.02 1.75
C LEU A 4 1.46 -8.40 1.96
N ASN A 5 0.94 -8.54 3.17
CA ASN A 5 -0.29 -7.90 3.59
C ASN A 5 0.03 -6.90 4.70
N CYS A 6 -0.23 -5.63 4.45
CA CYS A 6 0.03 -4.58 5.42
C CYS A 6 -1.28 -3.99 5.90
N PHE A 7 -1.58 -4.18 7.17
CA PHE A 7 -2.78 -3.62 7.78
C PHE A 7 -2.55 -2.19 8.21
N VAL A 8 -3.53 -1.35 7.95
CA VAL A 8 -3.52 0.06 8.33
C VAL A 8 -4.78 0.36 9.12
N LYS A 9 -4.61 0.93 10.30
CA LYS A 9 -5.74 1.37 11.11
C LYS A 9 -5.81 2.89 11.12
N LEU A 10 -6.96 3.42 10.78
CA LEU A 10 -7.20 4.87 10.80
C LEU A 10 -7.29 5.34 12.24
N ASN A 11 -6.52 6.36 12.59
CA ASN A 11 -6.57 6.96 13.92
C ASN A 11 -7.89 7.69 14.12
N GLU A 12 -8.37 7.70 15.36
CA GLU A 12 -9.57 8.43 15.72
C GLU A 12 -9.41 9.91 15.38
N GLY A 13 -10.41 10.46 14.69
CA GLY A 13 -10.39 11.85 14.26
C GLY A 13 -9.64 12.10 12.95
N ALA A 14 -9.00 11.10 12.37
CA ALA A 14 -8.31 11.26 11.10
C ALA A 14 -9.28 11.29 9.91
N ASP A 15 -8.86 11.93 8.83
CA ASP A 15 -9.68 12.06 7.62
C ASP A 15 -9.58 10.79 6.78
N LYS A 16 -10.65 10.00 6.78
CA LYS A 16 -10.72 8.76 6.01
C LYS A 16 -10.59 9.00 4.52
N ALA A 17 -11.22 10.05 3.99
CA ALA A 17 -11.17 10.35 2.57
C ALA A 17 -9.74 10.69 2.14
N ALA A 18 -9.00 11.42 2.97
CA ALA A 18 -7.61 11.75 2.69
C ALA A 18 -6.72 10.50 2.70
N LEU A 19 -6.95 9.60 3.65
CA LEU A 19 -6.21 8.32 3.72
C LEU A 19 -6.43 7.51 2.44
N VAL A 20 -7.68 7.36 2.02
CA VAL A 20 -8.03 6.59 0.82
C VAL A 20 -7.40 7.23 -0.42
N GLU A 21 -7.46 8.54 -0.54
CA GLU A 21 -6.89 9.24 -1.69
C GLU A 21 -5.37 9.07 -1.75
N ASN A 22 -4.69 9.19 -0.62
CA ASN A 22 -3.24 8.98 -0.54
C ASN A 22 -2.87 7.54 -0.84
N ALA A 23 -3.66 6.57 -0.37
CA ALA A 23 -3.43 5.16 -0.66
C ALA A 23 -3.56 4.87 -2.16
N LYS A 24 -4.55 5.46 -2.83
CA LYS A 24 -4.71 5.31 -4.27
C LYS A 24 -3.51 5.87 -5.04
N LYS A 25 -2.98 6.99 -4.60
CA LYS A 25 -1.79 7.59 -5.22
C LYS A 25 -0.57 6.69 -5.05
N LEU A 26 -0.40 6.10 -3.86
CA LEU A 26 0.69 5.18 -3.59
C LEU A 26 0.60 3.95 -4.48
N VAL A 27 -0.59 3.36 -4.61
CA VAL A 27 -0.82 2.21 -5.48
C VAL A 27 -0.45 2.54 -6.92
N ALA A 28 -0.94 3.67 -7.44
CA ALA A 28 -0.67 4.07 -8.81
C ALA A 28 0.82 4.31 -9.07
N ALA A 29 1.49 5.03 -8.16
CA ALA A 29 2.92 5.31 -8.29
C ALA A 29 3.75 4.03 -8.24
N THR A 30 3.39 3.10 -7.36
CA THR A 30 4.09 1.83 -7.20
C THR A 30 3.96 0.97 -8.46
N LEU A 31 2.76 0.84 -8.99
CA LEU A 31 2.53 0.03 -10.21
C LEU A 31 3.22 0.63 -11.43
N GLU A 32 3.34 1.95 -11.49
CA GLU A 32 3.99 2.63 -12.60
C GLU A 32 5.51 2.57 -12.53
N SER A 33 6.09 2.75 -11.34
CA SER A 33 7.52 3.01 -11.19
C SER A 33 8.33 1.88 -10.58
N ASP A 34 7.74 1.03 -9.75
CA ASP A 34 8.50 0.03 -9.02
C ASP A 34 8.63 -1.27 -9.80
N LYS A 35 9.83 -1.51 -10.30
CA LYS A 35 10.14 -2.75 -11.00
C LYS A 35 10.03 -3.93 -10.03
N GLY A 36 9.49 -5.03 -10.53
CA GLY A 36 9.33 -6.22 -9.72
C GLY A 36 8.06 -6.25 -8.91
N CYS A 37 7.24 -5.20 -8.97
CA CYS A 37 5.91 -5.21 -8.38
C CYS A 37 4.96 -5.95 -9.32
N LYS A 38 4.43 -7.07 -8.85
CA LYS A 38 3.50 -7.89 -9.64
C LYS A 38 2.04 -7.63 -9.28
N GLY A 39 1.78 -7.00 -8.17
CA GLY A 39 0.45 -6.61 -7.76
C GLY A 39 0.52 -5.70 -6.54
N TYR A 40 -0.38 -4.74 -6.48
CA TYR A 40 -0.44 -3.79 -5.37
C TYR A 40 -1.86 -3.25 -5.31
N ASP A 41 -2.60 -3.68 -4.29
CA ASP A 41 -4.00 -3.33 -4.12
C ASP A 41 -4.27 -2.79 -2.73
N PHE A 42 -5.30 -1.96 -2.62
CA PHE A 42 -5.73 -1.39 -1.36
C PHE A 42 -7.18 -1.79 -1.08
N PHE A 43 -7.42 -2.37 0.09
CA PHE A 43 -8.73 -2.90 0.48
C PHE A 43 -9.22 -2.24 1.75
N ALA A 44 -10.53 -2.12 1.88
CA ALA A 44 -11.19 -1.68 3.09
C ALA A 44 -11.89 -2.86 3.74
N SER A 45 -11.83 -2.93 5.06
CA SER A 45 -12.55 -3.97 5.79
C SER A 45 -14.06 -3.68 5.77
N GLU A 46 -14.85 -4.70 5.49
CA GLU A 46 -16.31 -4.59 5.50
C GLU A 46 -16.89 -4.63 6.92
N THR A 47 -16.12 -5.14 7.88
CA THR A 47 -16.57 -5.30 9.26
C THR A 47 -15.98 -4.28 10.21
N ARG A 48 -14.90 -3.61 9.80
CA ARG A 48 -14.19 -2.61 10.61
C ARG A 48 -13.96 -1.36 9.77
N PRO A 49 -14.75 -0.29 9.97
CA PRO A 49 -14.69 0.88 9.08
C PRO A 49 -13.39 1.67 9.15
N ASP A 50 -12.55 1.44 10.17
CA ASP A 50 -11.28 2.12 10.34
C ASP A 50 -10.07 1.25 9.95
N VAL A 51 -10.31 0.06 9.40
CA VAL A 51 -9.23 -0.88 9.04
C VAL A 51 -9.14 -1.04 7.54
N PHE A 52 -7.91 -0.97 7.03
CA PHE A 52 -7.57 -1.12 5.63
C PHE A 52 -6.40 -2.07 5.48
N MET A 53 -6.15 -2.55 4.27
CA MET A 53 -5.03 -3.44 4.00
C MET A 53 -4.46 -3.19 2.61
N PHE A 54 -3.13 -3.06 2.54
CA PHE A 54 -2.42 -3.15 1.27
C PHE A 54 -2.09 -4.62 1.02
N CYS A 55 -2.43 -5.12 -0.14
CA CYS A 55 -2.08 -6.47 -0.58
C CYS A 55 -1.09 -6.35 -1.72
N GLU A 56 0.12 -6.85 -1.52
CA GLU A 56 1.25 -6.65 -2.42
C GLU A 56 1.84 -7.97 -2.87
N THR A 57 2.27 -8.03 -4.12
CA THR A 57 3.02 -9.16 -4.67
C THR A 57 4.29 -8.64 -5.32
N TRP A 58 5.43 -9.15 -4.87
CA TRP A 58 6.74 -8.70 -5.33
C TRP A 58 7.52 -9.87 -5.93
N GLU A 59 8.26 -9.59 -6.99
CA GLU A 59 9.08 -10.58 -7.68
C GLU A 59 10.15 -11.16 -6.76
N SER A 60 10.75 -10.32 -5.90
CA SER A 60 11.84 -10.71 -5.01
C SER A 60 11.87 -9.82 -3.77
N ALA A 61 12.63 -10.25 -2.75
CA ALA A 61 12.87 -9.44 -1.56
C ALA A 61 13.62 -8.14 -1.90
N GLU A 62 14.48 -8.19 -2.90
CA GLU A 62 15.22 -7.01 -3.35
C GLU A 62 14.29 -5.96 -3.94
N ALA A 63 13.30 -6.38 -4.73
CA ALA A 63 12.32 -5.47 -5.31
C ALA A 63 11.47 -4.82 -4.22
N LEU A 64 11.04 -5.59 -3.21
CA LEU A 64 10.29 -5.05 -2.08
C LEU A 64 11.13 -4.05 -1.29
N ASN A 65 12.38 -4.38 -1.03
CA ASN A 65 13.27 -3.48 -0.31
C ASN A 65 13.48 -2.16 -1.06
N ALA A 66 13.63 -2.22 -2.38
CA ALA A 66 13.75 -1.02 -3.20
C ALA A 66 12.50 -0.14 -3.09
N HIS A 67 11.30 -0.76 -3.09
CA HIS A 67 10.04 -0.05 -2.91
C HIS A 67 10.02 0.74 -1.59
N MET A 68 10.48 0.13 -0.51
CA MET A 68 10.46 0.76 0.81
C MET A 68 11.40 1.97 0.93
N HIS A 69 12.27 2.16 -0.04
CA HIS A 69 13.19 3.30 -0.10
C HIS A 69 12.78 4.35 -1.14
N THR A 70 11.61 4.19 -1.76
CA THR A 70 11.12 5.15 -2.75
C THR A 70 10.47 6.36 -2.06
N ASP A 71 10.42 7.47 -2.78
CA ASP A 71 9.79 8.70 -2.26
C ASP A 71 8.29 8.50 -2.02
N HIS A 72 7.62 7.80 -2.92
CA HIS A 72 6.16 7.59 -2.77
C HIS A 72 5.82 6.69 -1.58
N PHE A 73 6.72 5.80 -1.16
CA PHE A 73 6.53 4.99 0.03
C PHE A 73 6.80 5.78 1.31
N THR A 74 7.85 6.61 1.31
CA THR A 74 8.31 7.31 2.52
C THR A 74 7.56 8.60 2.82
N THR A 75 6.84 9.15 1.85
CA THR A 75 5.97 10.32 2.07
C THR A 75 4.54 9.89 2.42
#